data_d354cdb65ad529cfa4746b93c7a34984
#
_entry.id   d354cdb65ad529cfa4746b93c7a34984
#
_cell.length_a   1.000
_cell.length_b   1.000
_cell.length_c   1.000
_cell.angle_alpha   90.00
_cell.angle_beta   90.00
_cell.angle_gamma   90.00
#
_symmetry.space_group_name_H-M   'P 1'
#
loop_
_entity.id
_entity.type
_entity.pdbx_description
1 polymer ?
#
loop_
_entity_poly.entity_id
_entity_poly.type
_entity_poly.pdbx_seq_one_letter_code
_entity_poly.pdbx_strand_id
1 'polypeptide(L)' 'MAEENKDKLHIRLHVYDTELSVNIVREDEKLYRDAAKLITTTVNNYAGVFKGRKSDKELLYMALIDIALRYEREALR' A
#
# COMPACT_ATOMS: atom_id res chain seq x y z
N MET A 1 -12.36 7.91 24.25
CA MET A 1 -13.05 7.14 25.25
C MET A 1 -12.70 5.69 25.14
N ALA A 2 -13.21 4.90 26.07
CA ALA A 2 -12.91 3.48 26.10
C ALA A 2 -13.36 2.78 24.82
N GLU A 3 -14.46 3.23 24.26
CA GLU A 3 -15.00 2.61 23.05
C GLU A 3 -14.05 2.72 21.88
N GLU A 4 -13.33 3.83 21.79
CA GLU A 4 -12.41 4.04 20.69
C GLU A 4 -11.32 2.99 20.67
N ASN A 5 -10.85 2.61 21.87
CA ASN A 5 -9.77 1.63 21.94
C ASN A 5 -10.24 0.24 21.53
N LYS A 6 -11.53 -0.06 21.72
CA LYS A 6 -12.07 -1.36 21.33
C LYS A 6 -12.06 -1.56 19.83
N ASP A 7 -12.11 -0.46 19.08
CA ASP A 7 -12.15 -0.56 17.63
C ASP A 7 -10.78 -0.57 17.00
N LYS A 8 -9.75 -0.43 17.82
CA LYS A 8 -8.38 -0.44 17.28
C LYS A 8 -7.88 -1.85 17.11
N LEU A 9 -7.05 -2.01 16.11
CA LEU A 9 -6.46 -3.29 15.79
C LEU A 9 -5.02 -3.08 15.41
N HIS A 10 -4.14 -3.88 15.98
CA HIS A 10 -2.73 -3.86 15.63
C HIS A 10 -2.50 -4.96 14.61
N ILE A 11 -2.03 -4.59 13.41
CA ILE A 11 -1.79 -5.59 12.37
C ILE A 11 -0.40 -5.42 11.79
N ARG A 12 0.05 -6.48 11.14
CA ARG A 12 1.28 -6.47 10.38
C ARG A 12 0.91 -6.56 8.92
N LEU A 13 1.41 -5.59 8.14
CA LEU A 13 1.15 -5.54 6.71
C LEU A 13 2.41 -5.92 5.96
N HIS A 14 2.27 -6.85 5.04
CA HIS A 14 3.35 -7.17 4.12
C HIS A 14 3.17 -6.32 2.88
N VAL A 15 4.15 -5.46 2.59
CA VAL A 15 4.10 -4.58 1.44
C VAL A 15 5.40 -4.78 0.67
N TYR A 16 5.31 -5.41 -0.48
CA TYR A 16 6.43 -5.73 -1.35
C TYR A 16 7.48 -6.55 -0.58
N ASP A 17 8.58 -5.93 -0.17
CA ASP A 17 9.67 -6.64 0.53
C ASP A 17 9.75 -6.29 2.00
N THR A 18 8.71 -5.67 2.55
CA THR A 18 8.77 -5.11 3.90
C THR A 18 7.50 -5.48 4.67
N GLU A 19 7.67 -5.66 5.98
CA GLU A 19 6.52 -5.78 6.87
C GLU A 19 6.44 -4.56 7.76
N LEU A 20 5.23 -4.00 7.85
CA LEU A 20 4.96 -2.84 8.67
C LEU A 20 3.97 -3.20 9.75
N SER A 21 4.21 -2.69 10.96
CA SER A 21 3.24 -2.83 12.05
C SER A 21 2.47 -1.53 12.14
N VAL A 22 1.15 -1.61 12.06
CA VAL A 22 0.31 -0.42 12.10
C VAL A 22 -0.87 -0.65 13.02
N ASN A 23 -1.32 0.43 13.64
CA ASN A 23 -2.54 0.43 14.44
C ASN A 23 -3.61 1.09 13.60
N ILE A 24 -4.71 0.40 13.43
CA ILE A 24 -5.76 0.87 12.53
C ILE A 24 -7.11 0.71 13.21
N VAL A 25 -8.13 1.32 12.64
CA VAL A 25 -9.50 1.05 13.02
C VAL A 25 -9.86 -0.32 12.45
N ARG A 26 -10.47 -1.16 13.29
CA ARG A 26 -10.76 -2.54 12.91
C ARG A 26 -11.56 -2.64 11.61
N GLU A 27 -12.51 -1.74 11.41
CA GLU A 27 -13.32 -1.74 10.19
C GLU A 27 -12.50 -1.58 8.93
N ASP A 28 -11.33 -0.97 9.04
CA ASP A 28 -10.51 -0.64 7.89
C ASP A 28 -9.52 -1.73 7.53
N GLU A 29 -9.53 -2.84 8.25
CA GLU A 29 -8.50 -3.86 8.03
C GLU A 29 -8.45 -4.32 6.58
N LYS A 30 -9.61 -4.59 6.00
CA LYS A 30 -9.64 -5.06 4.62
C LYS A 30 -9.07 -4.01 3.67
N LEU A 31 -9.38 -2.74 3.93
CA LEU A 31 -8.86 -1.67 3.09
C LEU A 31 -7.35 -1.59 3.14
N TYR A 32 -6.78 -1.73 4.34
CA TYR A 32 -5.32 -1.70 4.48
C TYR A 32 -4.67 -2.88 3.79
N ARG A 33 -5.25 -4.07 3.93
CA ARG A 33 -4.66 -5.24 3.30
C ARG A 33 -4.78 -5.18 1.78
N ASP A 34 -5.91 -4.68 1.29
CA ASP A 34 -6.08 -4.50 -0.16
C ASP A 34 -5.11 -3.45 -0.70
N ALA A 35 -4.89 -2.37 0.07
CA ALA A 35 -3.95 -1.34 -0.34
C ALA A 35 -2.53 -1.90 -0.41
N ALA A 36 -2.12 -2.67 0.59
CA ALA A 36 -0.80 -3.28 0.59
C ALA A 36 -0.62 -4.21 -0.59
N LYS A 37 -1.65 -4.96 -0.93
CA LYS A 37 -1.62 -5.87 -2.06
C LYS A 37 -1.52 -5.12 -3.37
N LEU A 38 -2.25 -4.01 -3.49
CA LEU A 38 -2.19 -3.19 -4.68
C LEU A 38 -0.78 -2.63 -4.90
N ILE A 39 -0.17 -2.14 -3.83
CA ILE A 39 1.18 -1.62 -3.93
C ILE A 39 2.14 -2.72 -4.38
N THR A 40 2.07 -3.88 -3.73
CA THR A 40 2.95 -4.99 -4.05
C THR A 40 2.80 -5.41 -5.51
N THR A 41 1.57 -5.55 -5.98
CA THR A 41 1.32 -5.94 -7.35
C THR A 41 1.86 -4.90 -8.33
N THR A 42 1.66 -3.62 -8.01
CA THR A 42 2.11 -2.56 -8.89
C THR A 42 3.63 -2.52 -8.98
N VAL A 43 4.31 -2.67 -7.83
CA VAL A 43 5.77 -2.70 -7.82
C VAL A 43 6.27 -3.89 -8.65
N ASN A 44 5.66 -5.06 -8.46
CA ASN A 44 6.09 -6.24 -9.19
C ASN A 44 5.89 -6.08 -10.70
N ASN A 45 4.83 -5.39 -11.10
CA ASN A 45 4.61 -5.13 -12.52
C ASN A 45 5.75 -4.29 -13.11
N TYR A 46 6.15 -3.23 -12.39
CA TYR A 46 7.26 -2.41 -12.85
C TYR A 46 8.56 -3.17 -12.83
N ALA A 47 8.76 -4.01 -11.82
CA ALA A 47 9.98 -4.82 -11.74
C ALA A 47 10.09 -5.72 -12.98
N GLY A 48 8.96 -6.28 -13.42
CA GLY A 48 8.95 -7.12 -14.61
C GLY A 48 9.31 -6.35 -15.87
N VAL A 49 8.84 -5.10 -15.96
CA VAL A 49 9.13 -4.27 -17.12
C VAL A 49 10.60 -3.91 -17.17
N PHE A 50 11.19 -3.52 -16.04
CA PHE A 50 12.55 -3.01 -16.03
C PHE A 50 13.62 -4.08 -15.84
N LYS A 51 13.24 -5.27 -15.39
CA LYS A 51 14.12 -6.44 -15.35
C LYS A 51 15.47 -6.16 -14.71
N GLY A 52 15.43 -5.60 -13.52
CA GLY A 52 16.64 -5.36 -12.73
C GLY A 52 17.38 -4.09 -13.05
N ARG A 53 16.88 -3.27 -13.96
CA ARG A 53 17.55 -2.02 -14.30
C ARG A 53 17.21 -0.85 -13.39
N LYS A 54 16.26 -1.06 -12.47
CA LYS A 54 15.86 -0.06 -11.50
C LYS A 54 16.01 -0.63 -10.11
N SER A 55 16.38 0.24 -9.17
CA SER A 55 16.48 -0.19 -7.77
C SER A 55 15.09 -0.39 -7.20
N ASP A 56 15.02 -1.13 -6.08
CA ASP A 56 13.75 -1.32 -5.39
C ASP A 56 13.14 0.01 -5.00
N LYS A 57 13.96 0.96 -4.58
CA LYS A 57 13.46 2.29 -4.19
C LYS A 57 12.82 2.99 -5.37
N GLU A 58 13.46 2.93 -6.53
CA GLU A 58 12.89 3.55 -7.73
C GLU A 58 11.58 2.90 -8.13
N LEU A 59 11.53 1.56 -8.03
CA LEU A 59 10.30 0.84 -8.35
C LEU A 59 9.17 1.23 -7.42
N LEU A 60 9.49 1.41 -6.13
CA LEU A 60 8.47 1.83 -5.16
C LEU A 60 7.95 3.22 -5.48
N TYR A 61 8.82 4.15 -5.84
CA TYR A 61 8.37 5.49 -6.21
C TYR A 61 7.53 5.46 -7.48
N MET A 62 7.89 4.64 -8.44
CA MET A 62 7.09 4.50 -9.66
C MET A 62 5.70 3.97 -9.35
N ALA A 63 5.63 2.99 -8.45
CA ALA A 63 4.34 2.45 -8.02
C ALA A 63 3.52 3.51 -7.30
N LEU A 64 4.16 4.32 -6.46
CA LEU A 64 3.47 5.38 -5.75
C LEU A 64 2.88 6.40 -6.73
N ILE A 65 3.65 6.78 -7.72
CA ILE A 65 3.16 7.74 -8.72
C ILE A 65 1.98 7.15 -9.48
N ASP A 66 2.10 5.88 -9.87
CA ASP A 66 1.03 5.20 -10.58
C ASP A 66 -0.27 5.25 -9.79
N ILE A 67 -0.20 4.85 -8.52
CA ILE A 67 -1.39 4.79 -7.67
C ILE A 67 -1.90 6.20 -7.37
N ALA A 68 -1.00 7.14 -7.11
CA ALA A 68 -1.40 8.52 -6.86
C ALA A 68 -2.09 9.13 -8.06
N LEU A 69 -1.64 8.80 -9.27
CA LEU A 69 -2.30 9.29 -10.48
C LEU A 69 -3.72 8.76 -10.59
N ARG A 70 -3.93 7.49 -10.22
CA ARG A 70 -5.28 6.94 -10.22
C ARG A 70 -6.18 7.73 -9.29
N TYR A 71 -5.67 8.04 -8.10
CA TYR A 71 -6.41 8.82 -7.12
C TYR A 71 -6.74 10.22 -7.64
N GLU A 72 -5.74 10.89 -8.23
CA GLU A 72 -5.94 12.24 -8.73
C GLU A 72 -6.96 12.28 -9.86
N ARG A 73 -6.95 11.27 -10.73
CA ARG A 73 -7.91 11.20 -11.81
C ARG A 73 -9.33 11.02 -11.27
N GLU A 74 -9.49 10.25 -10.22
CA GLU A 74 -10.80 10.11 -9.58
C GLU A 74 -11.27 11.43 -8.98
N ALA A 75 -10.33 12.17 -8.40
CA ALA A 75 -10.68 13.43 -7.74
C ALA A 75 -11.12 14.51 -8.73
N LEU A 76 -10.78 14.35 -10.01
CA LEU A 76 -11.17 15.33 -11.03
C LEU A 76 -12.60 15.17 -11.49
N ARG A 77 -13.27 14.11 -11.11
CA ARG A 77 -14.65 13.86 -11.56
C ARG A 77 -15.67 14.80 -10.97
#